data_0da95894f900d6c1e2cc6341b848e0a3
#
_entry.id   0da95894f900d6c1e2cc6341b848e0a3
#
_cell.length_a   1.000
_cell.length_b   1.000
_cell.length_c   1.000
_cell.angle_alpha   90.00
_cell.angle_beta   90.00
_cell.angle_gamma   90.00
#
_symmetry.space_group_name_H-M   'P 1'
#
loop_
_entity.id
_entity.type
_entity.pdbx_description
1 polymer ?
#
loop_
_entity_poly.entity_id
_entity_poly.type
_entity_poly.pdbx_seq_one_letter_code
_entity_poly.pdbx_strand_id
1 'polypeptide(L)'
;MNIRMVLLASAAAFAASTPVLAADAIVAAEPEPVEYVRVCDAYGTGYFYIPGTETCLKIEGYIRFQVNVGEDVGGDSDWDAVTRGQVQFTAKSDTEYGPLTGVIVMQFNADNATDQDAILDSAYLDVAGFRAGLFYSWWDDGLSGETDDIGSVVTLHNSIRYQYESGTFYAGLSVDELEDGVYQGTVDPVTGVFTADDGPNNVGVAFGVGGTAGAFSYQVTGGWDVDNEDGAIRAMGTVDIGPGTLGLAGVYSSGPNSYYSSAEWAVAAEYAIKATDKLKITPAVQYYGNYFGGGTEVPEDYDGLGDAWKVGLTVDYQIVDNFYAKASVQYLDPDDGDDSTTGYFRLQRSF
;
A
#
# COMPACT_ATOMS: atom_id res chain seq x y z
N MET A 1 0.42 -48.51 74.34
CA MET A 1 0.25 -47.14 74.88
C MET A 1 -1.01 -46.58 74.24
N ASN A 2 -2.08 -46.45 74.99
CA ASN A 2 -3.46 -46.29 74.49
C ASN A 2 -3.74 -44.83 74.07
N ILE A 3 -4.15 -44.68 72.84
CA ILE A 3 -4.56 -43.40 72.17
C ILE A 3 -5.72 -42.65 72.88
N ARG A 4 -6.31 -43.27 73.92
CA ARG A 4 -7.45 -42.70 74.69
C ARG A 4 -7.06 -41.72 75.80
N MET A 5 -5.76 -41.52 76.11
CA MET A 5 -5.30 -40.55 77.15
C MET A 5 -4.83 -39.20 76.60
N VAL A 6 -4.71 -39.02 75.29
CA VAL A 6 -4.27 -37.75 74.68
C VAL A 6 -5.46 -36.84 74.38
N LEU A 7 -6.69 -37.33 74.38
CA LEU A 7 -7.89 -36.53 74.05
C LEU A 7 -8.56 -35.87 75.29
N LEU A 8 -8.10 -36.11 76.51
CA LEU A 8 -8.68 -35.49 77.69
C LEU A 8 -7.84 -34.33 78.27
N ALA A 9 -6.66 -34.06 77.71
CA ALA A 9 -5.80 -32.95 78.15
C ALA A 9 -5.99 -31.64 77.29
N SER A 10 -6.77 -31.69 76.24
CA SER A 10 -6.98 -30.54 75.34
C SER A 10 -8.31 -29.79 75.61
N ALA A 11 -9.14 -30.23 76.55
CA ALA A 11 -10.43 -29.58 76.82
C ALA A 11 -10.42 -28.57 78.00
N ALA A 12 -9.29 -28.37 78.71
CA ALA A 12 -9.21 -27.49 79.85
C ALA A 12 -8.49 -26.13 79.63
N ALA A 13 -8.07 -25.85 78.39
CA ALA A 13 -7.35 -24.63 78.00
C ALA A 13 -8.21 -23.54 77.31
N PHE A 14 -9.53 -23.72 77.23
CA PHE A 14 -10.41 -22.79 76.47
C PHE A 14 -11.33 -21.91 77.33
N ALA A 15 -11.04 -21.74 78.61
CA ALA A 15 -11.94 -21.00 79.50
C ALA A 15 -11.31 -19.72 80.11
N ALA A 16 -10.33 -19.11 79.46
CA ALA A 16 -9.81 -17.77 79.87
C ALA A 16 -9.34 -16.97 78.67
N SER A 17 -10.25 -16.62 77.75
CA SER A 17 -10.01 -15.55 76.77
C SER A 17 -10.98 -14.41 77.02
N THR A 18 -10.44 -13.32 77.51
CA THR A 18 -11.06 -11.97 77.56
C THR A 18 -11.42 -11.59 76.12
N PRO A 19 -12.55 -10.85 75.86
CA PRO A 19 -12.89 -10.38 74.52
C PRO A 19 -11.83 -9.32 74.11
N VAL A 20 -10.95 -9.74 73.18
CA VAL A 20 -10.17 -8.77 72.40
C VAL A 20 -11.14 -8.14 71.43
N LEU A 21 -11.37 -6.84 71.55
CA LEU A 21 -12.06 -6.07 70.53
C LEU A 21 -11.39 -6.34 69.21
N ALA A 22 -12.15 -6.94 68.28
CA ALA A 22 -11.71 -7.17 66.93
C ALA A 22 -11.39 -5.79 66.31
N ALA A 23 -10.13 -5.54 66.01
CA ALA A 23 -9.77 -4.47 65.07
C ALA A 23 -10.52 -4.70 63.76
N ASP A 24 -11.19 -3.67 63.25
CA ASP A 24 -11.83 -3.69 61.96
C ASP A 24 -10.87 -4.33 60.96
N ALA A 25 -11.34 -5.38 60.24
CA ALA A 25 -10.62 -5.95 59.14
C ALA A 25 -10.45 -4.80 58.12
N ILE A 26 -9.19 -4.40 57.90
CA ILE A 26 -8.88 -3.57 56.72
C ILE A 26 -9.33 -4.38 55.52
N VAL A 27 -10.49 -4.03 54.99
CA VAL A 27 -10.92 -4.52 53.66
C VAL A 27 -9.87 -3.96 52.71
N ALA A 28 -8.95 -4.82 52.28
CA ALA A 28 -8.08 -4.49 51.17
C ALA A 28 -8.99 -4.08 50.03
N ALA A 29 -8.90 -2.84 49.57
CA ALA A 29 -9.61 -2.39 48.41
C ALA A 29 -9.28 -3.39 47.29
N GLU A 30 -10.31 -3.99 46.68
CA GLU A 30 -10.11 -4.79 45.44
C GLU A 30 -9.25 -3.92 44.51
N PRO A 31 -8.15 -4.45 43.98
CA PRO A 31 -7.37 -3.71 42.99
C PRO A 31 -8.34 -3.34 41.88
N GLU A 32 -8.49 -2.04 41.61
CA GLU A 32 -9.23 -1.58 40.46
C GLU A 32 -8.67 -2.33 39.24
N PRO A 33 -9.52 -2.87 38.34
CA PRO A 33 -9.03 -3.52 37.15
C PRO A 33 -8.17 -2.50 36.40
N VAL A 34 -6.90 -2.76 36.33
CA VAL A 34 -5.96 -1.92 35.57
C VAL A 34 -6.33 -2.12 34.11
N GLU A 35 -7.02 -1.17 33.51
CA GLU A 35 -7.20 -1.15 32.05
C GLU A 35 -5.83 -0.99 31.42
N TYR A 36 -5.23 -2.11 31.02
CA TYR A 36 -3.91 -2.10 30.39
C TYR A 36 -3.91 -1.40 29.02
N VAL A 37 -5.07 -1.31 28.35
CA VAL A 37 -5.26 -0.64 27.08
C VAL A 37 -6.57 0.14 27.11
N ARG A 38 -6.49 1.46 27.07
CA ARG A 38 -7.66 2.35 26.96
C ARG A 38 -7.97 2.59 25.48
N VAL A 39 -9.22 2.37 25.07
CA VAL A 39 -9.70 2.67 23.71
C VAL A 39 -9.60 4.17 23.43
N CYS A 40 -9.17 4.54 22.23
CA CYS A 40 -9.12 5.90 21.74
C CYS A 40 -10.15 6.09 20.60
N ASP A 41 -11.31 6.66 20.92
CA ASP A 41 -12.38 6.86 19.94
C ASP A 41 -12.23 8.14 19.09
N ALA A 42 -11.28 9.03 19.46
CA ALA A 42 -11.09 10.34 18.83
C ALA A 42 -10.79 10.25 17.31
N TYR A 43 -10.15 9.17 16.87
CA TYR A 43 -9.69 8.97 15.48
C TYR A 43 -10.34 7.77 14.79
N GLY A 44 -11.44 7.26 15.33
CA GLY A 44 -12.18 6.12 14.77
C GLY A 44 -11.83 4.78 15.38
N THR A 45 -12.35 3.70 14.79
CA THR A 45 -12.23 2.33 15.31
C THR A 45 -10.82 1.78 15.24
N GLY A 46 -10.42 1.00 16.24
CA GLY A 46 -9.15 0.28 16.27
C GLY A 46 -8.00 1.05 16.91
N TYR A 47 -8.20 2.32 17.27
CA TYR A 47 -7.19 3.09 18.02
C TYR A 47 -7.27 2.82 19.52
N PHE A 48 -6.10 2.81 20.16
CA PHE A 48 -5.95 2.73 21.61
C PHE A 48 -4.85 3.69 22.07
N TYR A 49 -4.96 4.20 23.32
CA TYR A 49 -3.94 5.08 23.87
C TYR A 49 -2.66 4.30 24.19
N ILE A 50 -1.52 4.85 23.81
CA ILE A 50 -0.22 4.37 24.30
C ILE A 50 -0.18 4.67 25.80
N PRO A 51 0.06 3.67 26.69
CA PRO A 51 0.03 3.87 28.14
C PRO A 51 0.92 5.02 28.61
N GLY A 52 0.34 5.95 29.40
CA GLY A 52 1.04 7.12 29.91
C GLY A 52 1.19 8.29 28.94
N THR A 53 0.52 8.25 27.79
CA THR A 53 0.53 9.32 26.78
C THR A 53 -0.89 9.68 26.32
N GLU A 54 -1.02 10.81 25.61
CA GLU A 54 -2.25 11.20 24.89
C GLU A 54 -2.18 10.81 23.40
N THR A 55 -1.24 9.96 23.01
CA THR A 55 -1.09 9.47 21.63
C THR A 55 -1.94 8.22 21.43
N CYS A 56 -2.76 8.23 20.39
CA CYS A 56 -3.55 7.11 19.95
C CYS A 56 -2.80 6.31 18.89
N LEU A 57 -2.69 5.00 19.07
CA LEU A 57 -2.01 4.08 18.16
C LEU A 57 -3.02 3.10 17.55
N LYS A 58 -2.93 2.88 16.25
CA LYS A 58 -3.60 1.80 15.52
C LYS A 58 -2.55 0.87 14.93
N ILE A 59 -2.80 -0.43 15.01
CA ILE A 59 -2.01 -1.48 14.36
C ILE A 59 -2.93 -2.20 13.41
N GLU A 60 -2.50 -2.29 12.14
CA GLU A 60 -3.22 -2.99 11.09
C GLU A 60 -2.25 -3.64 10.12
N GLY A 61 -2.73 -4.54 9.27
CA GLY A 61 -1.85 -5.21 8.33
C GLY A 61 -2.55 -6.32 7.57
N TYR A 62 -1.73 -7.10 6.86
CA TYR A 62 -2.20 -8.28 6.15
C TYR A 62 -1.13 -9.36 6.04
N ILE A 63 -1.58 -10.58 5.77
CA ILE A 63 -0.76 -11.67 5.26
C ILE A 63 -1.25 -11.97 3.86
N ARG A 64 -0.32 -12.07 2.90
CA ARG A 64 -0.57 -12.35 1.49
C ARG A 64 0.26 -13.55 1.05
N PHE A 65 -0.37 -14.48 0.37
CA PHE A 65 0.28 -15.53 -0.40
C PHE A 65 -0.08 -15.32 -1.87
N GLN A 66 0.90 -15.38 -2.75
CA GLN A 66 0.70 -15.17 -4.18
C GLN A 66 1.52 -16.18 -4.98
N VAL A 67 0.91 -16.69 -6.04
CA VAL A 67 1.59 -17.48 -7.07
C VAL A 67 1.54 -16.67 -8.35
N ASN A 68 2.68 -16.31 -8.87
CA ASN A 68 2.88 -15.65 -10.15
C ASN A 68 3.06 -16.71 -11.24
N VAL A 69 2.61 -16.41 -12.45
CA VAL A 69 2.78 -17.24 -13.65
C VAL A 69 3.15 -16.35 -14.85
N GLY A 70 4.08 -16.81 -15.67
CA GLY A 70 4.61 -16.10 -16.82
C GLY A 70 5.96 -16.67 -17.19
N GLU A 71 6.44 -16.36 -18.39
CA GLU A 71 7.75 -16.81 -18.86
C GLU A 71 8.84 -16.28 -17.92
N ASP A 72 9.71 -17.19 -17.43
CA ASP A 72 10.87 -16.92 -16.57
C ASP A 72 10.57 -16.09 -15.29
N VAL A 73 9.31 -16.02 -14.84
CA VAL A 73 8.90 -15.22 -13.67
C VAL A 73 9.57 -15.66 -12.36
N GLY A 74 10.01 -16.92 -12.29
CA GLY A 74 10.80 -17.48 -11.19
C GLY A 74 12.25 -17.82 -11.62
N GLY A 75 12.90 -16.95 -12.39
CA GLY A 75 14.19 -17.21 -13.01
C GLY A 75 14.06 -18.17 -14.20
N ASP A 76 14.50 -19.43 -14.10
CA ASP A 76 14.32 -20.44 -15.15
C ASP A 76 12.94 -21.15 -15.10
N SER A 77 12.00 -20.64 -14.30
CA SER A 77 10.67 -21.24 -14.07
C SER A 77 9.54 -20.30 -14.47
N ASP A 78 8.51 -20.84 -15.12
CA ASP A 78 7.31 -20.10 -15.54
C ASP A 78 6.33 -19.82 -14.39
N TRP A 79 6.70 -20.10 -13.16
CA TRP A 79 5.92 -19.78 -11.98
C TRP A 79 6.81 -19.54 -10.76
N ASP A 80 6.30 -18.73 -9.86
CA ASP A 80 6.92 -18.41 -8.58
C ASP A 80 5.87 -18.20 -7.50
N ALA A 81 6.21 -18.49 -6.23
CA ALA A 81 5.30 -18.34 -5.10
C ALA A 81 5.93 -17.51 -3.99
N VAL A 82 5.31 -16.38 -3.69
CA VAL A 82 5.80 -15.42 -2.70
C VAL A 82 4.81 -15.23 -1.55
N THR A 83 5.32 -15.01 -0.34
CA THR A 83 4.53 -14.66 0.84
C THR A 83 4.96 -13.28 1.33
N ARG A 84 3.98 -12.43 1.68
CA ARG A 84 4.21 -11.13 2.30
C ARG A 84 3.41 -10.98 3.58
N GLY A 85 4.08 -10.54 4.64
CA GLY A 85 3.44 -9.98 5.83
C GLY A 85 3.64 -8.47 5.85
N GLN A 86 2.57 -7.69 6.02
CA GLN A 86 2.66 -6.24 6.20
C GLN A 86 2.10 -5.85 7.55
N VAL A 87 2.77 -4.92 8.24
CA VAL A 87 2.29 -4.30 9.47
C VAL A 87 2.40 -2.79 9.32
N GLN A 88 1.31 -2.10 9.65
CA GLN A 88 1.23 -0.65 9.69
C GLN A 88 0.96 -0.18 11.11
N PHE A 89 1.73 0.81 11.56
CA PHE A 89 1.53 1.56 12.78
C PHE A 89 1.10 2.98 12.42
N THR A 90 -0.05 3.42 12.94
CA THR A 90 -0.54 4.79 12.77
C THR A 90 -0.68 5.43 14.14
N ALA A 91 0.16 6.40 14.45
CA ALA A 91 0.12 7.18 15.68
C ALA A 91 -0.53 8.55 15.40
N LYS A 92 -1.47 8.97 16.28
CA LYS A 92 -2.15 10.27 16.17
C LYS A 92 -2.23 10.97 17.50
N SER A 93 -2.03 12.30 17.47
CA SER A 93 -2.23 13.18 18.60
C SER A 93 -2.80 14.52 18.15
N ASP A 94 -3.58 15.18 19.00
CA ASP A 94 -4.14 16.51 18.70
C ASP A 94 -3.08 17.59 18.81
N THR A 95 -3.14 18.57 17.90
CA THR A 95 -2.34 19.80 17.96
C THR A 95 -3.21 21.00 17.64
N GLU A 96 -2.71 22.20 17.83
CA GLU A 96 -3.38 23.45 17.44
C GLU A 96 -3.63 23.57 15.92
N TYR A 97 -2.93 22.77 15.10
CA TYR A 97 -3.06 22.72 13.63
C TYR A 97 -3.91 21.56 13.15
N GLY A 98 -4.52 20.79 14.05
CA GLY A 98 -5.25 19.56 13.78
C GLY A 98 -4.44 18.31 14.14
N PRO A 99 -4.90 17.13 13.75
CA PRO A 99 -4.21 15.89 14.09
C PRO A 99 -2.81 15.82 13.50
N LEU A 100 -1.80 15.62 14.36
CA LEU A 100 -0.47 15.20 13.93
C LEU A 100 -0.48 13.67 13.78
N THR A 101 -0.20 13.18 12.60
CA THR A 101 -0.16 11.74 12.27
C THR A 101 1.26 11.31 11.95
N GLY A 102 1.70 10.21 12.53
CA GLY A 102 2.89 9.48 12.11
C GLY A 102 2.49 8.09 11.61
N VAL A 103 3.02 7.67 10.47
CA VAL A 103 2.76 6.36 9.88
C VAL A 103 4.08 5.64 9.65
N ILE A 104 4.13 4.36 9.96
CA ILE A 104 5.24 3.46 9.61
C ILE A 104 4.60 2.18 9.05
N VAL A 105 5.00 1.79 7.84
CA VAL A 105 4.60 0.54 7.20
C VAL A 105 5.85 -0.31 6.96
N MET A 106 5.80 -1.54 7.42
CA MET A 106 6.87 -2.53 7.23
C MET A 106 6.34 -3.72 6.46
N GLN A 107 7.10 -4.17 5.47
CA GLN A 107 6.83 -5.40 4.74
C GLN A 107 7.92 -6.43 5.01
N PHE A 108 7.49 -7.68 5.13
CA PHE A 108 8.33 -8.85 5.32
C PHE A 108 8.00 -9.81 4.17
N ASN A 109 8.94 -9.96 3.25
CA ASN A 109 8.76 -10.78 2.07
C ASN A 109 9.52 -12.09 2.22
N ALA A 110 8.97 -13.17 1.71
CA ALA A 110 9.63 -14.47 1.62
C ALA A 110 9.30 -15.07 0.26
N ASP A 111 10.31 -15.18 -0.57
CA ASP A 111 10.29 -15.94 -1.79
C ASP A 111 10.45 -17.44 -1.46
N ASN A 112 11.43 -17.76 -0.62
CA ASN A 112 11.63 -19.10 -0.08
C ASN A 112 12.25 -19.04 1.32
N ALA A 113 12.67 -20.19 1.87
CA ALA A 113 13.20 -20.28 3.23
C ALA A 113 14.55 -19.55 3.43
N THR A 114 15.29 -19.27 2.37
CA THR A 114 16.61 -18.63 2.41
C THR A 114 16.65 -17.26 1.73
N ASP A 115 15.59 -16.89 1.03
CA ASP A 115 15.41 -15.59 0.39
C ASP A 115 14.25 -14.86 1.05
N GLN A 116 14.58 -14.02 2.02
CA GLN A 116 13.64 -13.26 2.83
C GLN A 116 14.21 -11.88 3.07
N ASP A 117 13.35 -10.86 3.01
CA ASP A 117 13.69 -9.49 3.30
C ASP A 117 12.71 -8.81 4.26
N ALA A 118 13.15 -7.71 4.84
CA ALA A 118 12.33 -6.80 5.63
C ALA A 118 12.61 -5.38 5.17
N ILE A 119 11.60 -4.70 4.66
CA ILE A 119 11.72 -3.36 4.10
C ILE A 119 10.85 -2.36 4.84
N LEU A 120 11.28 -1.10 4.86
CA LEU A 120 10.47 0.04 5.21
C LEU A 120 9.67 0.43 3.97
N ASP A 121 8.39 0.06 3.92
CA ASP A 121 7.51 0.37 2.79
C ASP A 121 7.13 1.86 2.78
N SER A 122 6.74 2.40 3.95
CA SER A 122 6.42 3.83 4.09
C SER A 122 6.74 4.31 5.50
N ALA A 123 7.19 5.56 5.61
CA ALA A 123 7.34 6.25 6.89
C ALA A 123 7.20 7.75 6.71
N TYR A 124 6.15 8.36 7.26
CA TYR A 124 5.87 9.77 7.05
C TYR A 124 5.16 10.44 8.23
N LEU A 125 5.27 11.75 8.27
CA LEU A 125 4.52 12.65 9.14
C LEU A 125 3.48 13.40 8.33
N ASP A 126 2.30 13.63 8.93
CA ASP A 126 1.18 14.34 8.29
C ASP A 126 0.54 15.31 9.29
N VAL A 127 0.42 16.59 8.92
CA VAL A 127 -0.25 17.62 9.72
C VAL A 127 -0.76 18.76 8.84
N ALA A 128 -2.01 19.17 9.01
CA ALA A 128 -2.60 20.35 8.34
C ALA A 128 -2.44 20.35 6.79
N GLY A 129 -2.49 19.17 6.16
CA GLY A 129 -2.30 19.00 4.74
C GLY A 129 -0.85 18.88 4.27
N PHE A 130 0.14 19.10 5.15
CA PHE A 130 1.53 18.82 4.87
C PHE A 130 1.87 17.37 5.22
N ARG A 131 2.56 16.71 4.30
CA ARG A 131 3.15 15.38 4.48
C ARG A 131 4.63 15.42 4.13
N ALA A 132 5.47 14.77 4.96
CA ALA A 132 6.89 14.64 4.70
C ALA A 132 7.39 13.25 5.11
N GLY A 133 8.26 12.65 4.31
CA GLY A 133 8.86 11.32 4.51
C GLY A 133 8.78 10.45 3.28
N LEU A 134 8.90 9.14 3.48
CA LEU A 134 8.80 8.12 2.44
C LEU A 134 7.33 7.71 2.28
N PHE A 135 6.71 8.00 1.15
CA PHE A 135 5.32 7.66 0.87
C PHE A 135 5.01 7.62 -0.63
N TYR A 136 3.91 6.94 -0.98
CA TYR A 136 3.46 6.79 -2.36
C TYR A 136 2.99 8.11 -2.97
N SER A 137 3.42 8.38 -4.19
CA SER A 137 2.97 9.51 -4.99
C SER A 137 1.55 9.28 -5.55
N TRP A 138 0.93 10.29 -6.14
CA TRP A 138 -0.35 10.10 -6.87
C TRP A 138 -0.21 9.20 -8.10
N TRP A 139 1.02 8.94 -8.55
CA TRP A 139 1.31 8.05 -9.67
C TRP A 139 1.16 6.57 -9.33
N ASP A 140 1.04 6.23 -8.04
CA ASP A 140 0.71 4.86 -7.57
C ASP A 140 -0.77 4.51 -7.77
N ASP A 141 -1.65 5.50 -7.89
CA ASP A 141 -3.07 5.27 -8.13
C ASP A 141 -3.28 4.71 -9.55
N GLY A 142 -4.20 3.74 -9.70
CA GLY A 142 -4.57 3.11 -10.95
C GLY A 142 -6.08 2.89 -11.07
N LEU A 143 -6.52 2.23 -12.11
CA LEU A 143 -7.87 1.72 -12.22
C LEU A 143 -8.07 0.51 -11.27
N SER A 144 -9.27 -0.05 -11.20
CA SER A 144 -9.61 -1.09 -10.21
C SER A 144 -9.17 -2.50 -10.61
N GLY A 145 -8.79 -2.69 -11.87
CA GLY A 145 -8.23 -3.92 -12.42
C GLY A 145 -6.73 -4.05 -12.17
N GLU A 146 -6.09 -4.93 -12.91
CA GLU A 146 -4.63 -5.17 -12.82
C GLU A 146 -3.97 -5.08 -14.22
N THR A 147 -4.70 -4.51 -15.22
CA THR A 147 -4.24 -4.50 -16.61
C THR A 147 -3.57 -3.20 -16.96
N ASP A 148 -4.06 -2.08 -16.42
CA ASP A 148 -3.52 -0.77 -16.72
C ASP A 148 -2.08 -0.62 -16.19
N ASP A 149 -1.25 -0.02 -17.04
CA ASP A 149 0.12 0.37 -16.78
C ASP A 149 0.26 1.84 -17.16
N ILE A 150 -0.20 2.68 -16.24
CA ILE A 150 -0.29 4.14 -16.37
C ILE A 150 0.36 4.87 -15.20
N GLY A 151 1.03 4.11 -14.35
CA GLY A 151 1.78 4.62 -13.19
C GLY A 151 3.25 4.85 -13.48
N SER A 152 3.95 5.32 -12.48
CA SER A 152 5.41 5.47 -12.49
C SER A 152 6.11 4.12 -12.29
N VAL A 153 7.32 3.99 -12.77
CA VAL A 153 8.20 2.85 -12.48
C VAL A 153 8.53 2.81 -10.98
N VAL A 154 8.77 3.98 -10.39
CA VAL A 154 8.96 4.16 -8.94
C VAL A 154 7.91 5.13 -8.45
N THR A 155 7.01 4.68 -7.59
CA THR A 155 5.92 5.50 -7.03
C THR A 155 6.17 5.91 -5.59
N LEU A 156 7.16 5.31 -4.92
CA LEU A 156 7.52 5.51 -3.53
C LEU A 156 8.74 6.44 -3.44
N HIS A 157 8.56 7.64 -2.89
CA HIS A 157 9.62 8.66 -2.82
C HIS A 157 9.74 9.26 -1.42
N ASN A 158 10.95 9.68 -1.05
CA ASN A 158 11.12 10.68 0.00
C ASN A 158 10.64 12.03 -0.55
N SER A 159 9.55 12.54 0.03
CA SER A 159 8.86 13.70 -0.53
C SER A 159 8.41 14.67 0.55
N ILE A 160 8.19 15.91 0.13
CA ILE A 160 7.40 16.91 0.86
C ILE A 160 6.21 17.27 -0.02
N ARG A 161 5.00 17.04 0.53
CA ARG A 161 3.72 17.28 -0.15
C ARG A 161 2.88 18.26 0.65
N TYR A 162 2.19 19.15 -0.02
CA TYR A 162 1.03 19.86 0.51
C TYR A 162 -0.20 19.50 -0.28
N GLN A 163 -1.26 19.04 0.41
CA GLN A 163 -2.54 18.71 -0.21
C GLN A 163 -3.67 19.44 0.53
N TYR A 164 -4.41 20.23 -0.23
CA TYR A 164 -5.66 20.81 0.21
C TYR A 164 -6.81 19.85 -0.08
N GLU A 165 -7.67 19.64 0.91
CA GLU A 165 -8.86 18.81 0.78
C GLU A 165 -10.12 19.60 1.15
N SER A 166 -11.18 19.44 0.36
CA SER A 166 -12.48 20.08 0.59
C SER A 166 -13.61 19.14 0.22
N GLY A 167 -14.00 18.26 1.16
CA GLY A 167 -15.10 17.33 0.99
C GLY A 167 -14.90 16.37 -0.19
N THR A 168 -15.32 16.77 -1.39
CA THR A 168 -15.28 15.95 -2.59
C THR A 168 -14.15 16.31 -3.57
N PHE A 169 -13.27 17.22 -3.20
CA PHE A 169 -12.21 17.72 -4.06
C PHE A 169 -10.89 17.77 -3.29
N TYR A 170 -9.78 17.44 -3.96
CA TYR A 170 -8.42 17.70 -3.48
C TYR A 170 -7.56 18.30 -4.58
N ALA A 171 -6.54 19.04 -4.16
CA ALA A 171 -5.45 19.50 -5.01
C ALA A 171 -4.17 19.56 -4.20
N GLY A 172 -3.05 19.14 -4.76
CA GLY A 172 -1.78 19.11 -4.07
C GLY A 172 -0.59 19.25 -4.99
N LEU A 173 0.54 19.59 -4.36
CA LEU A 173 1.87 19.66 -4.98
C LEU A 173 2.86 18.91 -4.12
N SER A 174 3.85 18.25 -4.74
CA SER A 174 4.98 17.63 -4.05
C SER A 174 6.30 17.96 -4.72
N VAL A 175 7.34 17.88 -3.92
CA VAL A 175 8.72 17.80 -4.36
C VAL A 175 9.21 16.44 -3.94
N ASP A 176 9.66 15.66 -4.91
CA ASP A 176 9.97 14.24 -4.77
C ASP A 176 11.48 14.04 -5.01
N GLU A 177 12.08 13.20 -4.21
CA GLU A 177 13.43 12.70 -4.45
C GLU A 177 13.30 11.49 -5.38
N LEU A 178 14.01 11.51 -6.52
CA LEU A 178 13.89 10.55 -7.61
C LEU A 178 15.15 9.68 -7.79
N GLU A 179 15.94 9.47 -6.73
CA GLU A 179 17.22 8.75 -6.81
C GLU A 179 17.09 7.35 -7.42
N ASP A 180 15.99 6.66 -7.15
CA ASP A 180 15.69 5.34 -7.72
C ASP A 180 14.86 5.42 -9.02
N GLY A 181 14.77 6.60 -9.63
CA GLY A 181 13.99 6.85 -10.84
C GLY A 181 14.64 6.36 -12.12
N VAL A 182 14.30 7.01 -13.21
CA VAL A 182 14.72 6.65 -14.57
C VAL A 182 16.03 7.36 -14.93
N TYR A 183 16.91 6.64 -15.62
CA TYR A 183 18.14 7.14 -16.23
C TYR A 183 17.98 7.11 -17.74
N GLN A 184 18.04 8.27 -18.38
CA GLN A 184 18.13 8.35 -19.84
C GLN A 184 19.55 8.02 -20.29
N GLY A 185 19.70 7.40 -21.45
CA GLY A 185 21.01 7.07 -22.00
C GLY A 185 20.95 6.25 -23.27
N THR A 186 22.12 5.84 -23.72
CA THR A 186 22.28 5.10 -24.98
C THR A 186 22.79 3.69 -24.74
N VAL A 187 22.26 2.74 -25.48
CA VAL A 187 22.75 1.35 -25.53
C VAL A 187 23.75 1.22 -26.65
N ASP A 188 24.98 0.81 -26.37
CA ASP A 188 25.97 0.47 -27.40
C ASP A 188 25.45 -0.73 -28.23
N PRO A 189 25.22 -0.58 -29.54
CA PRO A 189 24.59 -1.61 -30.34
C PRO A 189 25.46 -2.85 -30.58
N VAL A 190 26.75 -2.80 -30.21
CA VAL A 190 27.71 -3.89 -30.37
C VAL A 190 27.91 -4.67 -29.10
N THR A 191 27.99 -3.97 -27.98
CA THR A 191 28.28 -4.56 -26.66
C THR A 191 27.02 -4.78 -25.81
N GLY A 192 25.89 -4.13 -26.15
CA GLY A 192 24.69 -4.12 -25.35
C GLY A 192 24.82 -3.36 -24.01
N VAL A 193 25.88 -2.58 -23.84
CA VAL A 193 26.14 -1.86 -22.59
C VAL A 193 25.36 -0.54 -22.62
N PHE A 194 24.51 -0.35 -21.64
CA PHE A 194 23.85 0.93 -21.39
C PHE A 194 24.84 1.93 -20.80
N THR A 195 24.81 3.15 -21.29
CA THR A 195 25.57 4.28 -20.75
C THR A 195 24.61 5.41 -20.46
N ALA A 196 24.41 5.73 -19.18
CA ALA A 196 23.58 6.84 -18.75
C ALA A 196 24.23 8.17 -19.17
N ASP A 197 23.42 9.10 -19.66
CA ASP A 197 23.89 10.43 -20.04
C ASP A 197 24.18 11.30 -18.84
N ASP A 198 23.40 11.14 -17.77
CA ASP A 198 23.53 11.83 -16.51
C ASP A 198 23.64 10.86 -15.32
N GLY A 199 23.98 11.42 -14.16
CA GLY A 199 24.00 10.66 -12.89
C GLY A 199 22.57 10.38 -12.38
N PRO A 200 22.46 9.75 -11.18
CA PRO A 200 21.17 9.45 -10.60
C PRO A 200 20.33 10.70 -10.50
N ASN A 201 19.09 10.59 -10.96
CA ASN A 201 18.10 11.64 -10.84
C ASN A 201 17.75 11.90 -9.38
N ASN A 202 17.68 13.16 -9.00
CA ASN A 202 17.50 13.55 -7.60
C ASN A 202 16.25 14.35 -7.31
N VAL A 203 15.64 15.02 -8.28
CA VAL A 203 14.53 15.95 -8.02
C VAL A 203 13.39 15.82 -9.03
N GLY A 204 12.17 15.64 -8.50
CA GLY A 204 10.94 15.77 -9.26
C GLY A 204 9.96 16.73 -8.61
N VAL A 205 9.05 17.25 -9.41
CA VAL A 205 7.92 18.07 -8.95
C VAL A 205 6.64 17.46 -9.50
N ALA A 206 5.70 17.10 -8.63
CA ALA A 206 4.44 16.51 -9.05
C ALA A 206 3.24 17.28 -8.50
N PHE A 207 2.11 17.16 -9.20
CA PHE A 207 0.82 17.63 -8.72
C PHE A 207 -0.25 16.54 -8.86
N GLY A 208 -1.26 16.61 -8.01
CA GLY A 208 -2.45 15.78 -8.08
C GLY A 208 -3.70 16.63 -7.83
N VAL A 209 -4.69 16.46 -8.68
CA VAL A 209 -6.02 17.08 -8.53
C VAL A 209 -7.06 16.00 -8.74
N GLY A 210 -8.01 15.86 -7.84
CA GLY A 210 -9.04 14.86 -7.99
C GLY A 210 -10.29 15.15 -7.19
N GLY A 211 -11.30 14.33 -7.41
CA GLY A 211 -12.55 14.48 -6.69
C GLY A 211 -13.67 13.60 -7.19
N THR A 212 -14.84 13.80 -6.58
CA THR A 212 -16.07 13.08 -6.91
C THR A 212 -17.21 14.04 -7.23
N ALA A 213 -18.02 13.69 -8.22
CA ALA A 213 -19.21 14.45 -8.63
C ALA A 213 -20.36 13.46 -8.90
N GLY A 214 -21.15 13.15 -7.85
CA GLY A 214 -22.17 12.11 -7.92
C GLY A 214 -21.55 10.72 -8.11
N ALA A 215 -21.92 10.05 -9.22
CA ALA A 215 -21.38 8.72 -9.57
C ALA A 215 -20.04 8.79 -10.33
N PHE A 216 -19.54 9.98 -10.60
CA PHE A 216 -18.28 10.18 -11.35
C PHE A 216 -17.15 10.55 -10.40
N SER A 217 -16.01 9.87 -10.52
CA SER A 217 -14.75 10.22 -9.86
C SER A 217 -13.69 10.53 -10.91
N TYR A 218 -12.77 11.43 -10.60
CA TYR A 218 -11.69 11.81 -11.51
C TYR A 218 -10.41 12.12 -10.77
N GLN A 219 -9.30 11.93 -11.46
CA GLN A 219 -7.98 12.36 -11.03
C GLN A 219 -7.19 12.85 -12.25
N VAL A 220 -6.47 13.94 -12.08
CA VAL A 220 -5.43 14.42 -13.00
C VAL A 220 -4.14 14.54 -12.19
N THR A 221 -3.10 13.91 -12.67
CA THR A 221 -1.77 13.89 -12.05
C THR A 221 -0.74 14.30 -13.08
N GLY A 222 0.23 15.11 -12.70
CA GLY A 222 1.37 15.43 -13.54
C GLY A 222 2.66 15.39 -12.74
N GLY A 223 3.76 15.17 -13.43
CA GLY A 223 5.11 15.17 -12.87
C GLY A 223 6.12 15.72 -13.85
N TRP A 224 7.12 16.41 -13.34
CA TRP A 224 8.27 16.89 -14.09
C TRP A 224 9.54 16.38 -13.43
N ASP A 225 10.31 15.64 -14.17
CA ASP A 225 11.62 15.11 -13.82
C ASP A 225 12.67 16.17 -14.22
N VAL A 226 13.36 16.72 -13.23
CA VAL A 226 14.21 17.89 -13.45
C VAL A 226 15.50 17.52 -14.17
N ASP A 227 16.06 16.34 -13.87
CA ASP A 227 17.34 15.95 -14.45
C ASP A 227 17.17 15.41 -15.87
N ASN A 228 16.13 14.62 -16.13
CA ASN A 228 15.80 14.16 -17.48
C ASN A 228 15.18 15.27 -18.37
N GLU A 229 14.83 16.42 -17.79
CA GLU A 229 14.16 17.54 -18.47
C GLU A 229 12.84 17.13 -19.17
N ASP A 230 12.18 16.06 -18.67
CA ASP A 230 10.95 15.50 -19.21
C ASP A 230 9.87 15.36 -18.14
N GLY A 231 8.63 15.20 -18.61
CA GLY A 231 7.50 15.05 -17.71
C GLY A 231 6.34 14.30 -18.30
N ALA A 232 5.42 13.91 -17.43
CA ALA A 232 4.23 13.18 -17.82
C ALA A 232 2.97 13.79 -17.22
N ILE A 233 1.84 13.58 -17.88
CA ILE A 233 0.51 13.93 -17.40
C ILE A 233 -0.44 12.76 -17.59
N ARG A 234 -1.22 12.45 -16.56
CA ARG A 234 -2.21 11.38 -16.55
C ARG A 234 -3.58 11.92 -16.14
N ALA A 235 -4.62 11.46 -16.80
CA ALA A 235 -6.00 11.68 -16.40
C ALA A 235 -6.73 10.34 -16.27
N MET A 236 -7.44 10.16 -15.17
CA MET A 236 -8.28 8.99 -14.92
C MET A 236 -9.70 9.43 -14.55
N GLY A 237 -10.67 8.61 -14.91
CA GLY A 237 -12.06 8.82 -14.50
C GLY A 237 -12.80 7.51 -14.36
N THR A 238 -13.68 7.44 -13.37
CA THR A 238 -14.57 6.30 -13.18
C THR A 238 -16.02 6.75 -13.06
N VAL A 239 -16.93 5.93 -13.55
CA VAL A 239 -18.37 6.21 -13.43
C VAL A 239 -19.14 4.91 -13.22
N ASP A 240 -20.07 4.94 -12.27
CA ASP A 240 -20.96 3.81 -12.00
C ASP A 240 -22.04 3.73 -13.09
N ILE A 241 -22.07 2.63 -13.82
CA ILE A 241 -23.02 2.38 -14.91
C ILE A 241 -23.58 0.95 -14.80
N GLY A 242 -24.88 0.82 -14.59
CA GLY A 242 -25.53 -0.49 -14.47
C GLY A 242 -24.98 -1.31 -13.30
N PRO A 243 -24.55 -2.57 -13.50
CA PRO A 243 -24.06 -3.44 -12.44
C PRO A 243 -22.59 -3.23 -12.10
N GLY A 244 -21.93 -2.22 -12.66
CA GLY A 244 -20.49 -2.05 -12.51
C GLY A 244 -20.02 -0.63 -12.65
N THR A 245 -18.69 -0.47 -12.61
CA THR A 245 -18.00 0.81 -12.73
C THR A 245 -17.15 0.78 -14.00
N LEU A 246 -17.37 1.72 -14.92
CA LEU A 246 -16.50 1.97 -16.06
C LEU A 246 -15.33 2.83 -15.60
N GLY A 247 -14.12 2.39 -15.87
CA GLY A 247 -12.87 3.12 -15.69
C GLY A 247 -12.23 3.46 -17.02
N LEU A 248 -11.73 4.69 -17.15
CA LEU A 248 -10.97 5.16 -18.31
C LEU A 248 -9.75 5.93 -17.81
N ALA A 249 -8.62 5.75 -18.46
CA ALA A 249 -7.40 6.48 -18.18
C ALA A 249 -6.63 6.79 -19.46
N GLY A 250 -5.84 7.85 -19.41
CA GLY A 250 -4.88 8.20 -20.44
C GLY A 250 -3.67 8.89 -19.83
N VAL A 251 -2.50 8.62 -20.37
CA VAL A 251 -1.22 9.21 -19.98
C VAL A 251 -0.47 9.67 -21.23
N TYR A 252 0.27 10.75 -21.10
CA TYR A 252 1.21 11.25 -22.09
C TYR A 252 2.51 11.62 -21.41
N SER A 253 3.63 11.29 -22.04
CA SER A 253 5.00 11.61 -21.60
C SER A 253 5.74 12.34 -22.71
N SER A 254 6.48 13.37 -22.38
CA SER A 254 7.28 14.15 -23.34
C SER A 254 8.56 13.44 -23.78
N GLY A 255 9.08 12.58 -22.92
CA GLY A 255 10.19 11.66 -23.05
C GLY A 255 10.18 10.72 -21.86
N PRO A 256 10.93 9.60 -21.86
CA PRO A 256 11.01 8.67 -20.74
C PRO A 256 11.48 9.39 -19.47
N ASN A 257 10.69 9.34 -18.41
CA ASN A 257 11.00 10.02 -17.15
C ASN A 257 10.48 9.22 -15.94
N SER A 258 10.90 9.60 -14.75
CA SER A 258 10.61 8.87 -13.52
C SER A 258 9.12 8.81 -13.16
N TYR A 259 8.26 9.63 -13.75
CA TYR A 259 6.81 9.59 -13.55
C TYR A 259 6.08 8.74 -14.58
N TYR A 260 6.66 8.54 -15.77
CA TYR A 260 6.15 7.58 -16.74
C TYR A 260 7.19 7.28 -17.82
N SER A 261 7.48 5.99 -18.04
CA SER A 261 8.48 5.56 -19.01
C SER A 261 8.02 4.42 -19.94
N SER A 262 6.83 3.86 -19.72
CA SER A 262 6.39 2.68 -20.48
C SER A 262 6.11 2.98 -21.95
N ALA A 263 5.67 4.19 -22.30
CA ALA A 263 5.35 4.61 -23.67
C ALA A 263 5.27 6.14 -23.77
N GLU A 264 5.30 6.70 -24.99
CA GLU A 264 5.02 8.12 -25.18
C GLU A 264 3.60 8.48 -24.75
N TRP A 265 2.63 7.62 -25.07
CA TRP A 265 1.28 7.78 -24.57
C TRP A 265 0.59 6.42 -24.41
N ALA A 266 -0.37 6.34 -23.50
CA ALA A 266 -1.21 5.16 -23.39
C ALA A 266 -2.66 5.55 -23.04
N VAL A 267 -3.59 4.67 -23.41
CA VAL A 267 -4.99 4.75 -23.03
C VAL A 267 -5.46 3.40 -22.51
N ALA A 268 -6.16 3.42 -21.37
CA ALA A 268 -6.68 2.23 -20.72
C ALA A 268 -8.19 2.35 -20.48
N ALA A 269 -8.87 1.22 -20.58
CA ALA A 269 -10.30 1.11 -20.29
C ALA A 269 -10.60 -0.22 -19.57
N GLU A 270 -11.49 -0.16 -18.59
CA GLU A 270 -11.97 -1.34 -17.88
C GLU A 270 -13.45 -1.23 -17.54
N TYR A 271 -14.09 -2.36 -17.26
CA TYR A 271 -15.41 -2.37 -16.68
C TYR A 271 -15.49 -3.37 -15.53
N ALA A 272 -15.50 -2.86 -14.32
CA ALA A 272 -15.52 -3.62 -13.06
C ALA A 272 -16.95 -4.07 -12.74
N ILE A 273 -17.32 -5.28 -13.15
CA ILE A 273 -18.67 -5.85 -13.02
C ILE A 273 -18.83 -6.44 -11.62
N LYS A 274 -19.76 -5.92 -10.83
CA LYS A 274 -20.20 -6.53 -9.57
C LYS A 274 -21.17 -7.67 -9.88
N ALA A 275 -20.62 -8.87 -10.16
CA ALA A 275 -21.40 -10.04 -10.53
C ALA A 275 -22.23 -10.59 -9.36
N THR A 276 -21.73 -10.50 -8.13
CA THR A 276 -22.44 -10.73 -6.87
C THR A 276 -21.92 -9.79 -5.78
N ASP A 277 -22.44 -9.86 -4.56
CA ASP A 277 -21.90 -9.09 -3.43
C ASP A 277 -20.47 -9.49 -3.05
N LYS A 278 -20.00 -10.67 -3.50
CA LYS A 278 -18.68 -11.22 -3.19
C LYS A 278 -17.77 -11.37 -4.41
N LEU A 279 -18.30 -11.23 -5.62
CA LEU A 279 -17.57 -11.49 -6.85
C LEU A 279 -17.58 -10.25 -7.75
N LYS A 280 -16.38 -9.74 -8.05
CA LYS A 280 -16.12 -8.70 -9.04
C LYS A 280 -15.29 -9.28 -10.18
N ILE A 281 -15.65 -8.97 -11.42
CA ILE A 281 -14.96 -9.41 -12.64
C ILE A 281 -14.66 -8.16 -13.47
N THR A 282 -13.39 -7.93 -13.78
CA THR A 282 -12.92 -6.73 -14.44
C THR A 282 -12.13 -7.07 -15.72
N PRO A 283 -12.80 -7.19 -16.88
CA PRO A 283 -12.12 -7.14 -18.15
C PRO A 283 -11.55 -5.74 -18.40
N ALA A 284 -10.35 -5.68 -18.97
CA ALA A 284 -9.66 -4.44 -19.25
C ALA A 284 -8.80 -4.55 -20.53
N VAL A 285 -8.50 -3.39 -21.11
CA VAL A 285 -7.66 -3.25 -22.30
C VAL A 285 -6.84 -1.97 -22.19
N GLN A 286 -5.61 -2.01 -22.68
CA GLN A 286 -4.75 -0.84 -22.82
C GLN A 286 -4.09 -0.85 -24.19
N TYR A 287 -3.89 0.34 -24.75
CA TYR A 287 -3.08 0.58 -25.94
C TYR A 287 -1.97 1.55 -25.61
N TYR A 288 -0.79 1.26 -26.12
CA TYR A 288 0.40 2.09 -25.99
C TYR A 288 0.85 2.56 -27.38
N GLY A 289 1.15 3.83 -27.50
CA GLY A 289 1.80 4.40 -28.67
C GLY A 289 3.27 4.68 -28.38
N ASN A 290 4.16 4.22 -29.24
CA ASN A 290 5.61 4.23 -29.06
C ASN A 290 6.00 3.54 -27.74
N TYR A 291 5.75 2.21 -27.69
CA TYR A 291 5.90 1.39 -26.50
C TYR A 291 7.36 1.01 -26.25
N PHE A 292 7.88 1.34 -25.09
CA PHE A 292 9.21 0.94 -24.60
C PHE A 292 9.15 -0.27 -23.67
N GLY A 293 8.10 -0.41 -22.88
CA GLY A 293 7.93 -1.48 -21.90
C GLY A 293 8.28 -1.10 -20.47
N GLY A 294 8.80 0.09 -20.26
CA GLY A 294 9.20 0.57 -18.93
C GLY A 294 10.59 0.10 -18.51
N GLY A 295 10.97 0.45 -17.29
CA GLY A 295 12.28 0.17 -16.72
C GLY A 295 12.94 1.43 -16.20
N THR A 296 14.10 1.26 -15.57
CA THR A 296 14.90 2.39 -15.04
C THR A 296 15.98 2.87 -16.00
N GLU A 297 16.42 2.02 -16.93
CA GLU A 297 17.36 2.36 -18.01
C GLU A 297 16.55 2.57 -19.30
N VAL A 298 16.44 3.80 -19.76
CA VAL A 298 15.55 4.18 -20.85
C VAL A 298 16.29 4.93 -21.95
N PRO A 299 15.80 4.92 -23.23
CA PRO A 299 16.34 5.76 -24.28
C PRO A 299 16.08 7.26 -23.98
N GLU A 300 16.74 8.17 -24.72
CA GLU A 300 16.54 9.60 -24.61
C GLU A 300 15.11 10.02 -25.03
N ASP A 301 14.52 9.31 -25.99
CA ASP A 301 13.17 9.56 -26.51
C ASP A 301 12.47 8.26 -26.93
N TYR A 302 11.23 8.36 -27.37
CA TYR A 302 10.42 7.24 -27.86
C TYR A 302 10.45 7.06 -29.39
N ASP A 303 11.30 7.83 -30.10
CA ASP A 303 11.32 7.86 -31.55
C ASP A 303 11.68 6.49 -32.17
N GLY A 304 10.84 6.01 -33.05
CA GLY A 304 11.05 4.77 -33.80
C GLY A 304 10.65 3.51 -33.06
N LEU A 305 10.01 3.62 -31.89
CA LEU A 305 9.41 2.48 -31.20
C LEU A 305 8.07 2.10 -31.81
N GLY A 306 7.74 0.80 -31.76
CA GLY A 306 6.44 0.26 -32.15
C GLY A 306 5.37 0.54 -31.11
N ASP A 307 4.13 0.16 -31.44
CA ASP A 307 2.99 0.25 -30.53
C ASP A 307 2.82 -1.06 -29.74
N ALA A 308 1.90 -1.10 -28.77
CA ALA A 308 1.55 -2.35 -28.09
C ALA A 308 0.08 -2.38 -27.67
N TRP A 309 -0.45 -3.61 -27.56
CA TRP A 309 -1.75 -3.88 -26.98
C TRP A 309 -1.59 -4.74 -25.71
N LYS A 310 -2.37 -4.42 -24.68
CA LYS A 310 -2.49 -5.25 -23.51
C LYS A 310 -3.96 -5.51 -23.21
N VAL A 311 -4.32 -6.77 -22.99
CA VAL A 311 -5.66 -7.15 -22.59
C VAL A 311 -5.58 -7.99 -21.32
N GLY A 312 -6.55 -7.87 -20.45
CA GLY A 312 -6.53 -8.62 -19.21
C GLY A 312 -7.89 -8.85 -18.59
N LEU A 313 -7.89 -9.75 -17.63
CA LEU A 313 -9.05 -10.09 -16.82
C LEU A 313 -8.62 -10.24 -15.38
N THR A 314 -9.26 -9.47 -14.50
CA THR A 314 -9.09 -9.59 -13.05
C THR A 314 -10.38 -10.10 -12.41
N VAL A 315 -10.24 -11.03 -11.49
CA VAL A 315 -11.35 -11.60 -10.71
C VAL A 315 -11.04 -11.45 -9.22
N ASP A 316 -11.88 -10.69 -8.52
CA ASP A 316 -11.81 -10.53 -7.07
C ASP A 316 -12.96 -11.31 -6.41
N TYR A 317 -12.65 -12.10 -5.39
CA TYR A 317 -13.62 -12.86 -4.64
C TYR A 317 -13.43 -12.71 -3.13
N GLN A 318 -14.47 -12.21 -2.44
CA GLN A 318 -14.49 -12.17 -0.98
C GLN A 318 -14.93 -13.52 -0.42
N ILE A 319 -14.00 -14.29 0.12
CA ILE A 319 -14.26 -15.61 0.72
C ILE A 319 -15.11 -15.44 1.99
N VAL A 320 -14.58 -14.67 2.93
CA VAL A 320 -15.25 -14.18 4.15
C VAL A 320 -14.73 -12.77 4.46
N ASP A 321 -15.26 -12.13 5.49
CA ASP A 321 -14.79 -10.81 5.92
C ASP A 321 -13.28 -10.81 6.17
N ASN A 322 -12.59 -9.82 5.60
CA ASN A 322 -11.13 -9.64 5.64
C ASN A 322 -10.31 -10.80 5.04
N PHE A 323 -10.91 -11.70 4.28
CA PHE A 323 -10.19 -12.76 3.56
C PHE A 323 -10.65 -12.84 2.11
N TYR A 324 -9.73 -12.61 1.19
CA TYR A 324 -9.98 -12.40 -0.23
C TYR A 324 -9.11 -13.31 -1.08
N ALA A 325 -9.65 -13.73 -2.22
CA ALA A 325 -8.91 -14.29 -3.33
C ALA A 325 -8.94 -13.31 -4.50
N LYS A 326 -7.82 -13.19 -5.22
CA LYS A 326 -7.73 -12.45 -6.48
C LYS A 326 -6.99 -13.31 -7.49
N ALA A 327 -7.47 -13.32 -8.72
CA ALA A 327 -6.76 -13.89 -9.86
C ALA A 327 -6.73 -12.88 -10.99
N SER A 328 -5.60 -12.77 -11.67
CA SER A 328 -5.45 -11.89 -12.84
C SER A 328 -4.65 -12.58 -13.90
N VAL A 329 -5.00 -12.34 -15.17
CA VAL A 329 -4.26 -12.76 -16.34
C VAL A 329 -4.18 -11.61 -17.33
N GLN A 330 -3.00 -11.40 -17.91
CA GLN A 330 -2.68 -10.34 -18.84
C GLN A 330 -2.04 -10.97 -20.08
N TYR A 331 -2.37 -10.44 -21.26
CA TYR A 331 -1.69 -10.70 -22.51
C TYR A 331 -1.22 -9.38 -23.09
N LEU A 332 0.06 -9.29 -23.38
CA LEU A 332 0.73 -8.14 -23.99
C LEU A 332 1.25 -8.55 -25.37
N ASP A 333 0.98 -7.72 -26.36
CA ASP A 333 1.35 -7.93 -27.78
C ASP A 333 2.01 -6.63 -28.28
N PRO A 334 3.35 -6.49 -28.18
CA PRO A 334 4.07 -5.37 -28.76
C PRO A 334 4.32 -5.59 -30.24
N ASP A 335 4.33 -4.49 -31.02
CA ASP A 335 4.69 -4.55 -32.45
C ASP A 335 6.15 -5.00 -32.66
N ASP A 336 7.02 -4.64 -31.72
CA ASP A 336 8.44 -5.01 -31.68
C ASP A 336 8.71 -5.90 -30.45
N GLY A 337 9.09 -7.16 -30.70
CA GLY A 337 9.39 -8.13 -29.64
C GLY A 337 8.42 -9.31 -29.59
N ASP A 338 8.52 -10.10 -28.54
CA ASP A 338 7.68 -11.28 -28.36
C ASP A 338 6.45 -10.93 -27.52
N ASP A 339 5.32 -11.55 -27.84
CA ASP A 339 4.11 -11.49 -27.01
C ASP A 339 4.32 -12.23 -25.68
N SER A 340 3.67 -11.76 -24.65
CA SER A 340 3.78 -12.36 -23.33
C SER A 340 2.43 -12.54 -22.64
N THR A 341 2.34 -13.63 -21.88
CA THR A 341 1.20 -13.88 -20.99
C THR A 341 1.68 -13.99 -19.56
N THR A 342 1.17 -13.11 -18.72
CA THR A 342 1.47 -13.10 -17.30
C THR A 342 0.20 -13.19 -16.45
N GLY A 343 0.33 -13.58 -15.21
CA GLY A 343 -0.81 -13.61 -14.31
C GLY A 343 -0.43 -13.98 -12.91
N TYR A 344 -1.41 -13.97 -12.02
CA TYR A 344 -1.21 -14.45 -10.67
C TYR A 344 -2.51 -14.93 -10.02
N PHE A 345 -2.34 -15.73 -8.99
CA PHE A 345 -3.37 -16.04 -8.00
C PHE A 345 -2.91 -15.59 -6.61
N ARG A 346 -3.76 -14.86 -5.89
CA ARG A 346 -3.45 -14.26 -4.59
C ARG A 346 -4.51 -14.62 -3.56
N LEU A 347 -4.06 -14.94 -2.35
CA LEU A 347 -4.88 -15.00 -1.14
C LEU A 347 -4.38 -13.93 -0.16
N GLN A 348 -5.29 -13.17 0.42
CA GLN A 348 -4.94 -12.13 1.39
C GLN A 348 -5.89 -12.10 2.57
N ARG A 349 -5.33 -12.08 3.80
CA ARG A 349 -6.05 -11.91 5.05
C ARG A 349 -5.60 -10.61 5.71
N SER A 350 -6.53 -9.66 5.86
CA SER A 350 -6.29 -8.39 6.55
C SER A 350 -6.73 -8.44 8.01
N PHE A 351 -6.15 -7.64 8.90
CA PHE A 351 -6.49 -7.53 10.32
C PHE A 351 -6.32 -6.12 10.85
#